data_f804b87f93287c12d375ec6a6d0d6fa6
#
_entry.id   f804b87f93287c12d375ec6a6d0d6fa6
#
_cell.length_a   1.000
_cell.length_b   1.000
_cell.length_c   1.000
_cell.angle_alpha   90.00
_cell.angle_beta   90.00
_cell.angle_gamma   90.00
#
_symmetry.space_group_name_H-M   'P 1'
#
loop_
_entity.id
_entity.type
_entity.pdbx_description
1 polymer ?
#
loop_
_entity_poly.entity_id
_entity_poly.type
_entity_poly.pdbx_seq_one_letter_code
_entity_poly.pdbx_strand_id
1 'polypeptide(L)'
;MRARFGVGILLAVAAVSAAVVLVTMIPLSSQGQAYRAPRTADGKPNLTGIWEAMNTANWDIQAHVARSGPVVALGAAFSVPPGLGVVEGNDIPYRPEALAKRNENRASWMTRDPEIKCYMPGVPRATYQGYPFQIVQTPQQILMAYEFANASRIVYMNSTEESPNQFWMGW
;
A
#
# COMPACT_ATOMS: atom_id res chain seq x y z
N MET A 1 36.78 19.80 57.46
CA MET A 1 36.96 19.66 56.01
C MET A 1 35.99 18.66 55.37
N ARG A 2 35.48 17.64 56.02
CA ARG A 2 34.59 16.61 55.44
C ARG A 2 33.18 17.09 54.98
N ALA A 3 32.60 18.09 55.68
CA ALA A 3 31.22 18.57 55.36
C ALA A 3 31.15 19.39 54.08
N ARG A 4 32.19 20.06 53.61
CA ARG A 4 32.23 20.88 52.44
C ARG A 4 32.30 20.03 51.13
N PHE A 5 32.91 18.85 51.22
CA PHE A 5 32.98 17.90 50.08
C PHE A 5 31.61 17.26 49.81
N GLY A 6 30.83 16.94 50.80
CA GLY A 6 29.50 16.33 50.64
C GLY A 6 28.49 17.26 49.96
N VAL A 7 28.52 18.56 50.31
CA VAL A 7 27.61 19.55 49.68
C VAL A 7 27.95 19.78 48.22
N GLY A 8 29.25 19.81 47.85
CA GLY A 8 29.65 19.97 46.44
C GLY A 8 29.22 18.82 45.56
N ILE A 9 29.31 17.56 46.03
CA ILE A 9 28.86 16.37 45.30
C ILE A 9 27.34 16.36 45.15
N LEU A 10 26.57 16.72 46.17
CA LEU A 10 25.11 16.80 46.11
C LEU A 10 24.64 17.86 45.12
N LEU A 11 25.29 19.03 45.07
CA LEU A 11 24.98 20.08 44.12
C LEU A 11 25.34 19.67 42.68
N ALA A 12 26.45 18.97 42.47
CA ALA A 12 26.81 18.45 41.15
C ALA A 12 25.83 17.38 40.64
N VAL A 13 25.39 16.46 41.51
CA VAL A 13 24.38 15.44 41.14
C VAL A 13 23.03 16.10 40.86
N ALA A 14 22.61 17.08 41.64
CA ALA A 14 21.38 17.82 41.40
C ALA A 14 21.42 18.60 40.06
N ALA A 15 22.54 19.20 39.69
CA ALA A 15 22.71 19.92 38.42
C ALA A 15 22.68 18.96 37.22
N VAL A 16 23.30 17.79 37.30
CA VAL A 16 23.28 16.77 36.24
C VAL A 16 21.88 16.19 36.06
N SER A 17 21.18 15.89 37.17
CA SER A 17 19.81 15.37 37.06
C SER A 17 18.83 16.40 36.49
N ALA A 18 18.96 17.68 36.82
CA ALA A 18 18.16 18.75 36.25
C ALA A 18 18.43 18.93 34.75
N ALA A 19 19.69 18.81 34.30
CA ALA A 19 20.06 18.87 32.90
C ALA A 19 19.48 17.69 32.08
N VAL A 20 19.51 16.48 32.61
CA VAL A 20 18.94 15.29 32.00
C VAL A 20 17.42 15.43 31.85
N VAL A 21 16.73 15.91 32.88
CA VAL A 21 15.26 16.15 32.82
C VAL A 21 14.93 17.23 31.80
N LEU A 22 15.70 18.31 31.70
CA LEU A 22 15.50 19.36 30.72
C LEU A 22 15.67 18.86 29.29
N VAL A 23 16.65 18.00 29.03
CA VAL A 23 16.87 17.40 27.68
C VAL A 23 15.74 16.44 27.30
N THR A 24 15.19 15.70 28.26
CA THR A 24 14.05 14.77 27.98
C THR A 24 12.72 15.49 27.81
N MET A 25 12.60 16.74 28.25
CA MET A 25 11.40 17.58 28.10
C MET A 25 11.40 18.42 26.84
N ILE A 26 12.45 18.39 26.03
CA ILE A 26 12.41 19.03 24.73
C ILE A 26 11.45 18.20 23.86
N PRO A 27 10.26 18.71 23.51
CA PRO A 27 9.43 18.00 22.58
C PRO A 27 10.23 17.87 21.27
N LEU A 28 10.58 16.65 20.87
CA LEU A 28 11.07 16.37 19.53
C LEU A 28 9.92 16.68 18.57
N SER A 29 9.65 17.95 18.37
CA SER A 29 8.79 18.40 17.31
C SER A 29 9.54 18.16 16.00
N SER A 30 9.63 16.92 15.59
CA SER A 30 9.82 16.57 14.20
C SER A 30 8.58 17.04 13.44
N GLN A 31 8.37 18.35 13.42
CA GLN A 31 7.48 18.96 12.42
C GLN A 31 8.22 18.84 11.10
N GLY A 32 8.22 17.62 10.56
CA GLY A 32 8.51 17.43 9.16
C GLY A 32 7.65 18.43 8.41
N GLN A 33 8.27 19.23 7.57
CA GLN A 33 7.59 20.18 6.72
C GLN A 33 6.37 19.47 6.10
N ALA A 34 5.17 20.01 6.31
CA ALA A 34 3.94 19.37 5.85
C ALA A 34 4.09 18.99 4.37
N TYR A 35 4.01 17.71 4.06
CA TYR A 35 4.16 17.23 2.70
C TYR A 35 3.15 17.93 1.79
N ARG A 36 3.66 18.62 0.77
CA ARG A 36 2.84 19.18 -0.30
C ARG A 36 2.99 18.32 -1.53
N ALA A 37 1.91 17.65 -1.89
CA ALA A 37 1.88 16.86 -3.11
C ALA A 37 2.25 17.72 -4.32
N PRO A 38 3.18 17.28 -5.19
CA PRO A 38 3.52 18.02 -6.40
C PRO A 38 2.30 18.18 -7.31
N ARG A 39 2.25 19.29 -8.02
CA ARG A 39 1.18 19.58 -8.96
C ARG A 39 1.71 19.82 -10.36
N THR A 40 0.87 19.54 -11.33
CA THR A 40 1.09 19.86 -12.75
C THR A 40 0.90 21.38 -12.97
N ALA A 41 1.31 21.88 -14.13
CA ALA A 41 1.19 23.30 -14.46
C ALA A 41 -0.26 23.80 -14.45
N ASP A 42 -1.24 22.92 -14.71
CA ASP A 42 -2.67 23.19 -14.65
C ASP A 42 -3.29 22.99 -13.24
N GLY A 43 -2.44 22.80 -12.21
CA GLY A 43 -2.84 22.72 -10.82
C GLY A 43 -3.38 21.37 -10.36
N LYS A 44 -3.47 20.36 -11.23
CA LYS A 44 -3.90 19.00 -10.89
C LYS A 44 -2.79 18.25 -10.11
N PRO A 45 -3.13 17.19 -9.35
CA PRO A 45 -2.12 16.33 -8.75
C PRO A 45 -1.16 15.78 -9.82
N ASN A 46 0.14 15.87 -9.57
CA ASN A 46 1.14 15.22 -10.42
C ASN A 46 1.37 13.80 -9.92
N LEU A 47 0.94 12.82 -10.70
CA LEU A 47 1.07 11.40 -10.39
C LEU A 47 2.32 10.77 -11.02
N THR A 48 3.09 11.51 -11.83
CA THR A 48 4.30 10.99 -12.47
C THR A 48 5.29 10.49 -11.44
N GLY A 49 5.71 9.24 -11.57
CA GLY A 49 6.64 8.62 -10.63
C GLY A 49 6.57 7.10 -10.65
N ILE A 50 7.33 6.50 -9.75
CA ILE A 50 7.30 5.06 -9.49
C ILE A 50 6.50 4.84 -8.20
N TRP A 51 5.57 3.93 -8.25
CA TRP A 51 4.62 3.65 -7.19
C TRP A 51 4.60 2.17 -6.83
N GLU A 52 4.32 1.86 -5.60
CA GLU A 52 4.14 0.50 -5.12
C GLU A 52 3.09 0.48 -4.01
N ALA A 53 2.23 -0.53 -4.01
CA ALA A 53 1.24 -0.72 -2.96
C ALA A 53 1.91 -1.37 -1.73
N MET A 54 2.11 -0.60 -0.67
CA MET A 54 2.75 -1.03 0.58
C MET A 54 1.73 -1.60 1.57
N ASN A 55 0.98 -2.62 1.15
CA ASN A 55 -0.05 -3.25 1.97
C ASN A 55 -0.22 -4.74 1.62
N THR A 56 -1.20 -5.41 2.23
CA THR A 56 -1.48 -6.84 2.04
C THR A 56 -2.65 -7.11 1.11
N ALA A 57 -3.10 -6.12 0.33
CA ALA A 57 -4.27 -6.24 -0.55
C ALA A 57 -4.10 -7.29 -1.66
N ASN A 58 -2.87 -7.59 -2.05
CA ASN A 58 -2.56 -8.67 -2.98
C ASN A 58 -2.95 -10.07 -2.46
N TRP A 59 -3.02 -10.24 -1.14
CA TRP A 59 -3.47 -11.48 -0.50
C TRP A 59 -4.97 -11.48 -0.25
N ASP A 60 -5.48 -10.41 0.33
CA ASP A 60 -6.91 -10.16 0.52
C ASP A 60 -7.10 -8.67 0.80
N ILE A 61 -8.06 -8.04 0.14
CA ILE A 61 -8.39 -6.62 0.36
C ILE A 61 -9.12 -6.38 1.68
N GLN A 62 -9.74 -7.41 2.25
CA GLN A 62 -10.35 -7.37 3.59
C GLN A 62 -9.34 -7.82 4.65
N ALA A 63 -9.56 -7.46 5.91
CA ALA A 63 -8.74 -7.94 7.01
C ALA A 63 -8.81 -9.47 7.11
N HIS A 64 -7.67 -10.10 7.34
CA HIS A 64 -7.56 -11.55 7.36
C HIS A 64 -6.46 -12.01 8.30
N VAL A 65 -6.65 -13.19 8.86
CA VAL A 65 -5.65 -13.88 9.67
C VAL A 65 -4.67 -14.63 8.76
N ALA A 66 -3.49 -14.95 9.31
CA ALA A 66 -2.55 -15.84 8.65
C ALA A 66 -3.21 -17.19 8.37
N ARG A 67 -2.92 -17.76 7.21
CA ARG A 67 -3.44 -19.08 6.80
C ARG A 67 -2.46 -19.82 5.93
N SER A 68 -2.58 -21.14 5.89
CA SER A 68 -1.80 -21.97 4.97
C SER A 68 -2.09 -21.57 3.51
N GLY A 69 -1.08 -21.67 2.68
CA GLY A 69 -1.24 -21.63 1.24
C GLY A 69 -1.96 -22.87 0.69
N PRO A 70 -2.28 -22.90 -0.61
CA PRO A 70 -3.00 -24.00 -1.25
C PRO A 70 -2.22 -25.32 -1.24
N VAL A 71 -0.90 -25.25 -1.15
CA VAL A 71 -0.01 -26.42 -1.09
C VAL A 71 0.65 -26.45 0.27
N VAL A 72 0.01 -27.13 1.22
CA VAL A 72 0.45 -27.19 2.63
C VAL A 72 1.87 -27.73 2.77
N ALA A 73 2.29 -28.64 1.91
CA ALA A 73 3.64 -29.22 1.90
C ALA A 73 4.76 -28.19 1.68
N LEU A 74 4.46 -27.03 1.09
CA LEU A 74 5.42 -25.95 0.90
C LEU A 74 5.61 -25.05 2.14
N GLY A 75 4.86 -25.31 3.20
CA GLY A 75 5.00 -24.64 4.48
C GLY A 75 4.81 -23.13 4.38
N ALA A 76 5.67 -22.39 5.08
CA ALA A 76 5.60 -20.93 5.17
C ALA A 76 5.86 -20.20 3.85
N ALA A 77 6.57 -20.81 2.90
CA ALA A 77 6.93 -20.15 1.63
C ALA A 77 5.71 -19.73 0.80
N PHE A 78 4.57 -20.41 0.95
CA PHE A 78 3.33 -20.12 0.25
C PHE A 78 2.16 -19.80 1.20
N SER A 79 2.45 -19.52 2.47
CA SER A 79 1.44 -19.09 3.42
C SER A 79 0.98 -17.66 3.11
N VAL A 80 -0.29 -17.39 3.44
CA VAL A 80 -0.85 -16.04 3.38
C VAL A 80 -0.56 -15.35 4.72
N PRO A 81 0.20 -14.25 4.75
CA PRO A 81 0.43 -13.50 5.98
C PRO A 81 -0.87 -12.84 6.49
N PRO A 82 -0.94 -12.46 7.77
CA PRO A 82 -2.07 -11.68 8.26
C PRO A 82 -2.05 -10.28 7.66
N GLY A 83 -3.21 -9.67 7.50
CA GLY A 83 -3.33 -8.31 6.98
C GLY A 83 -4.50 -7.56 7.60
N LEU A 84 -4.31 -6.25 7.79
CA LEU A 84 -5.34 -5.37 8.34
C LEU A 84 -6.47 -5.05 7.35
N GLY A 85 -6.23 -5.34 6.05
CA GLY A 85 -7.14 -4.94 4.99
C GLY A 85 -6.98 -3.49 4.58
N VAL A 86 -7.57 -3.14 3.45
CA VAL A 86 -7.56 -1.79 2.86
C VAL A 86 -8.96 -1.26 2.58
N VAL A 87 -9.99 -2.00 3.00
CA VAL A 87 -11.40 -1.64 2.86
C VAL A 87 -11.83 -0.88 4.12
N GLU A 88 -12.34 0.32 3.95
CA GLU A 88 -12.91 1.10 5.04
C GLU A 88 -14.08 0.33 5.66
N GLY A 89 -14.12 0.23 7.00
CA GLY A 89 -15.10 -0.60 7.72
C GLY A 89 -14.92 -2.10 7.54
N ASN A 90 -13.92 -2.54 6.81
CA ASN A 90 -13.56 -3.94 6.56
C ASN A 90 -14.66 -4.82 5.93
N ASP A 91 -15.74 -4.24 5.47
CA ASP A 91 -16.82 -4.94 4.78
C ASP A 91 -17.09 -4.33 3.41
N ILE A 92 -17.17 -5.19 2.40
CA ILE A 92 -17.47 -4.76 1.03
C ILE A 92 -18.98 -4.96 0.83
N PRO A 93 -19.72 -3.89 0.50
CA PRO A 93 -21.17 -3.96 0.32
C PRO A 93 -21.54 -4.65 -1.00
N TYR A 94 -21.29 -5.94 -1.08
CA TYR A 94 -21.66 -6.73 -2.26
C TYR A 94 -23.17 -6.77 -2.48
N ARG A 95 -23.58 -6.65 -3.72
CA ARG A 95 -24.93 -7.09 -4.11
C ARG A 95 -25.06 -8.60 -3.90
N PRO A 96 -26.26 -9.12 -3.58
CA PRO A 96 -26.45 -10.55 -3.26
C PRO A 96 -25.90 -11.50 -4.34
N GLU A 97 -26.15 -11.17 -5.62
CA GLU A 97 -25.67 -11.96 -6.76
C GLU A 97 -24.14 -11.91 -6.90
N ALA A 98 -23.53 -10.75 -6.62
CA ALA A 98 -22.07 -10.58 -6.65
C ALA A 98 -21.42 -11.34 -5.49
N LEU A 99 -22.02 -11.33 -4.32
CA LEU A 99 -21.54 -12.10 -3.15
C LEU A 99 -21.57 -13.60 -3.43
N ALA A 100 -22.66 -14.11 -4.00
CA ALA A 100 -22.77 -15.50 -4.40
C ALA A 100 -21.66 -15.88 -5.38
N LYS A 101 -21.43 -15.03 -6.41
CA LYS A 101 -20.39 -15.23 -7.41
C LYS A 101 -18.99 -15.17 -6.81
N ARG A 102 -18.73 -14.22 -5.93
CA ARG A 102 -17.47 -14.13 -5.19
C ARG A 102 -17.18 -15.41 -4.40
N ASN A 103 -18.16 -15.94 -3.70
CA ASN A 103 -18.01 -17.15 -2.88
C ASN A 103 -17.76 -18.39 -3.76
N GLU A 104 -18.45 -18.50 -4.89
CA GLU A 104 -18.21 -19.54 -5.90
C GLU A 104 -16.80 -19.47 -6.46
N ASN A 105 -16.35 -18.29 -6.85
CA ASN A 105 -15.00 -18.07 -7.37
C ASN A 105 -13.94 -18.40 -6.32
N ARG A 106 -14.15 -17.99 -5.07
CA ARG A 106 -13.25 -18.30 -3.96
C ARG A 106 -13.11 -19.78 -3.70
N ALA A 107 -14.21 -20.52 -3.76
CA ALA A 107 -14.22 -21.99 -3.56
C ALA A 107 -13.43 -22.72 -4.67
N SER A 108 -13.35 -22.14 -5.85
CA SER A 108 -12.73 -22.75 -7.04
C SER A 108 -11.61 -21.89 -7.64
N TRP A 109 -10.93 -21.06 -6.84
CA TRP A 109 -9.98 -20.07 -7.33
C TRP A 109 -8.83 -20.67 -8.15
N MET A 110 -8.35 -21.87 -7.79
CA MET A 110 -7.31 -22.60 -8.51
C MET A 110 -7.62 -22.87 -9.99
N THR A 111 -8.89 -22.83 -10.35
CA THR A 111 -9.34 -23.07 -11.74
C THR A 111 -10.05 -21.87 -12.36
N ARG A 112 -10.48 -20.92 -11.51
CA ARG A 112 -11.28 -19.77 -11.98
C ARG A 112 -10.54 -18.46 -12.00
N ASP A 113 -9.45 -18.33 -11.21
CA ASP A 113 -8.67 -17.10 -11.22
C ASP A 113 -7.99 -16.93 -12.59
N PRO A 114 -8.26 -15.80 -13.30
CA PRO A 114 -7.66 -15.53 -14.60
C PRO A 114 -6.13 -15.55 -14.59
N GLU A 115 -5.52 -15.12 -13.48
CA GLU A 115 -4.07 -15.06 -13.35
C GLU A 115 -3.41 -16.45 -13.37
N ILE A 116 -4.06 -17.47 -12.82
CA ILE A 116 -3.60 -18.88 -12.90
C ILE A 116 -3.59 -19.37 -14.35
N LYS A 117 -4.42 -18.79 -15.20
CA LYS A 117 -4.48 -19.08 -16.64
C LYS A 117 -3.57 -18.20 -17.49
N CYS A 118 -2.63 -17.51 -16.85
CA CYS A 118 -1.71 -16.57 -17.50
C CYS A 118 -2.38 -15.37 -18.18
N TYR A 119 -3.61 -15.01 -17.78
CA TYR A 119 -4.19 -13.73 -18.15
C TYR A 119 -3.59 -12.61 -17.30
N MET A 120 -3.61 -11.41 -17.86
CA MET A 120 -3.16 -10.23 -17.12
C MET A 120 -4.06 -9.93 -15.92
N PRO A 121 -3.50 -9.44 -14.80
CA PRO A 121 -4.29 -8.99 -13.69
C PRO A 121 -5.11 -7.76 -14.10
N GLY A 122 -6.39 -7.80 -14.02
CA GLY A 122 -7.25 -6.68 -14.38
C GLY A 122 -7.13 -5.48 -13.45
N VAL A 123 -8.00 -4.51 -13.66
CA VAL A 123 -8.20 -3.39 -12.75
C VAL A 123 -9.27 -3.79 -11.74
N PRO A 124 -9.08 -3.53 -10.46
CA PRO A 124 -7.97 -2.79 -9.81
C PRO A 124 -6.77 -3.65 -9.41
N ARG A 125 -6.79 -4.98 -9.60
CA ARG A 125 -5.79 -5.92 -9.08
C ARG A 125 -4.35 -5.54 -9.43
N ALA A 126 -4.08 -5.10 -10.67
CA ALA A 126 -2.75 -4.68 -11.10
C ALA A 126 -2.16 -3.56 -10.24
N THR A 127 -2.99 -2.68 -9.68
CA THR A 127 -2.54 -1.52 -8.90
C THR A 127 -2.23 -1.82 -7.45
N TYR A 128 -2.67 -2.96 -6.92
CA TYR A 128 -2.37 -3.37 -5.54
C TYR A 128 -1.54 -4.65 -5.43
N GLN A 129 -1.02 -5.15 -6.54
CA GLN A 129 0.05 -6.14 -6.52
C GLN A 129 1.28 -5.53 -5.82
N GLY A 130 2.02 -6.32 -5.05
CA GLY A 130 3.23 -5.88 -4.36
C GLY A 130 4.44 -5.74 -5.29
N TYR A 131 4.24 -5.13 -6.45
CA TYR A 131 5.26 -4.85 -7.46
C TYR A 131 5.17 -3.41 -7.90
N PRO A 132 6.31 -2.75 -8.19
CA PRO A 132 6.31 -1.38 -8.63
C PRO A 132 5.65 -1.19 -9.99
N PHE A 133 5.10 -0.01 -10.21
CA PHE A 133 4.62 0.45 -11.50
C PHE A 133 4.96 1.92 -11.70
N GLN A 134 5.19 2.30 -12.94
CA GLN A 134 5.49 3.66 -13.33
C GLN A 134 4.23 4.35 -13.85
N ILE A 135 4.01 5.57 -13.40
CA ILE A 135 3.01 6.48 -13.98
C ILE A 135 3.75 7.58 -14.72
N VAL A 136 3.36 7.83 -15.97
CA VAL A 136 3.76 8.98 -16.77
C VAL A 136 2.50 9.74 -17.14
N GLN A 137 2.37 10.96 -16.64
CA GLN A 137 1.19 11.80 -16.82
C GLN A 137 1.48 12.93 -17.80
N THR A 138 0.58 13.08 -18.76
CA THR A 138 0.51 14.23 -19.67
C THR A 138 -0.88 14.88 -19.57
N PRO A 139 -1.12 16.07 -20.12
CA PRO A 139 -2.46 16.66 -20.15
C PRO A 139 -3.51 15.82 -20.89
N GLN A 140 -3.10 14.96 -21.83
CA GLN A 140 -3.99 14.18 -22.68
C GLN A 140 -4.17 12.74 -22.22
N GLN A 141 -3.17 12.16 -21.56
CA GLN A 141 -3.18 10.76 -21.19
C GLN A 141 -2.30 10.45 -19.97
N ILE A 142 -2.62 9.36 -19.30
CA ILE A 142 -1.79 8.75 -18.28
C ILE A 142 -1.37 7.37 -18.79
N LEU A 143 -0.05 7.14 -18.87
CA LEU A 143 0.51 5.81 -19.09
C LEU A 143 0.84 5.18 -17.75
N MET A 144 0.39 3.95 -17.53
CA MET A 144 0.78 3.12 -16.39
C MET A 144 1.51 1.89 -16.92
N ALA A 145 2.76 1.71 -16.54
CA ALA A 145 3.59 0.56 -16.90
C ALA A 145 3.87 -0.25 -15.63
N TYR A 146 3.41 -1.49 -15.60
CA TYR A 146 3.53 -2.39 -14.46
C TYR A 146 4.71 -3.35 -14.66
N GLU A 147 5.49 -3.56 -13.61
CA GLU A 147 6.50 -4.62 -13.60
C GLU A 147 5.85 -6.01 -13.67
N PHE A 148 4.80 -6.20 -12.88
CA PHE A 148 4.07 -7.46 -12.87
C PHE A 148 3.36 -7.72 -14.20
N ALA A 149 3.53 -8.91 -14.74
CA ALA A 149 2.98 -9.37 -16.02
C ALA A 149 3.36 -8.51 -17.24
N ASN A 150 4.34 -7.60 -17.09
CA ASN A 150 4.74 -6.66 -18.14
C ASN A 150 3.53 -5.91 -18.75
N ALA A 151 2.54 -5.62 -17.91
CA ALA A 151 1.29 -5.00 -18.31
C ALA A 151 1.47 -3.50 -18.53
N SER A 152 0.69 -2.92 -19.43
CA SER A 152 0.62 -1.47 -19.58
C SER A 152 -0.81 -1.02 -19.82
N ARG A 153 -1.10 0.23 -19.43
CA ARG A 153 -2.41 0.85 -19.60
C ARG A 153 -2.26 2.30 -19.98
N ILE A 154 -3.09 2.74 -20.91
CA ILE A 154 -3.24 4.14 -21.26
C ILE A 154 -4.64 4.59 -20.83
N VAL A 155 -4.71 5.65 -20.04
CA VAL A 155 -5.94 6.32 -19.66
C VAL A 155 -6.02 7.63 -20.44
N TYR A 156 -7.01 7.74 -21.30
CA TYR A 156 -7.25 8.96 -22.08
C TYR A 156 -8.06 9.95 -21.26
N MET A 157 -7.51 11.14 -21.04
CA MET A 157 -8.08 12.12 -20.12
C MET A 157 -9.26 12.90 -20.72
N ASN A 158 -9.30 13.03 -22.02
CA ASN A 158 -10.25 13.88 -22.73
C ASN A 158 -11.05 13.15 -23.83
N SER A 159 -10.91 11.82 -23.93
CA SER A 159 -11.66 11.02 -24.92
C SER A 159 -12.95 10.52 -24.30
N THR A 160 -14.05 10.71 -25.00
CA THR A 160 -15.35 10.08 -24.73
C THR A 160 -15.64 8.93 -25.71
N GLU A 161 -14.73 8.70 -26.67
CA GLU A 161 -14.89 7.65 -27.67
C GLU A 161 -14.29 6.35 -27.13
N GLU A 162 -15.06 5.27 -27.24
CA GLU A 162 -14.54 3.92 -26.99
C GLU A 162 -13.64 3.49 -28.16
N SER A 163 -12.57 2.76 -27.85
CA SER A 163 -11.69 2.20 -28.87
C SER A 163 -12.49 1.22 -29.73
N PRO A 164 -12.52 1.40 -31.06
CA PRO A 164 -13.34 0.55 -31.95
C PRO A 164 -12.86 -0.90 -32.01
N ASN A 165 -11.64 -1.19 -31.61
CA ASN A 165 -11.04 -2.52 -31.66
C ASN A 165 -10.56 -2.93 -30.27
N GLN A 166 -11.50 -3.29 -29.39
CA GLN A 166 -11.17 -3.80 -28.08
C GLN A 166 -10.96 -5.32 -28.14
N PHE A 167 -9.73 -5.75 -27.92
CA PHE A 167 -9.43 -7.14 -27.63
C PHE A 167 -9.46 -7.34 -26.14
N TRP A 168 -10.25 -8.31 -25.69
CA TRP A 168 -10.26 -8.66 -24.29
C TRP A 168 -8.96 -9.39 -23.91
N MET A 169 -8.16 -8.78 -23.05
CA MET A 169 -6.88 -9.32 -22.60
C MET A 169 -6.91 -9.70 -21.10
N GLY A 170 -8.08 -9.98 -20.56
CA GLY A 170 -8.26 -10.34 -19.16
C GLY A 170 -8.40 -9.15 -18.21
N TRP A 171 -8.75 -8.01 -18.71
CA TRP A 171 -8.93 -6.78 -17.93
C TRP A 171 -10.32 -6.67 -17.31
#